data_aba06a1d763877df2db9ae6246d89fe6
#
_entry.id   aba06a1d763877df2db9ae6246d89fe6
#
_cell.length_a   1.000
_cell.length_b   1.000
_cell.length_c   1.000
_cell.angle_alpha   90.00
_cell.angle_beta   90.00
_cell.angle_gamma   90.00
#
_symmetry.space_group_name_H-M   'P 1'
#
loop_
_entity.id
_entity.type
_entity.pdbx_description
1 polymer ?
#
loop_
_entity_poly.entity_id
_entity_poly.type
_entity_poly.pdbx_seq_one_letter_code
_entity_poly.pdbx_strand_id
1 'polypeptide(L)'
;MPTERVATTVPLSWDEVWFTNCPMVSANNVDQELGWCREEYKKLGVEYAYFRSSPENNWYPHYVHNLDNLIRFGGLYPPIHVNADIRRTRLLGATQVHEGGAMLVRSRDDIFRMEDLRGKKIGLTKSLNTIKNDWWRIQEHAGIELMLRMNGMTTDDVEIVEFPYPDDWYDKPEMLQVEMNNPSELWLRRDHKHDLAFRPLETGLEQGVVDAIYTQSKVFQHLQEDTGKFKAIEDLSRYPDWTLQMANCPAVITCTDVMADEHPELVVAYMKAMIKVGRWANEHKHAAAAILNRQTFYRDVEDTYQGIKHVDMVPNLSPKNLVSIDIGKDFMLRNGYIHNDFDVNEWAAPHFLEQAARELLDEEWTLRSTAKLPQPTDLDVPDARLG
;
A
#
# COMPACT_ATOMS: atom_id res chain seq x y z
N MET A 1 -20.00 -0.45 -25.70
CA MET A 1 -19.38 0.39 -26.73
C MET A 1 -17.88 0.26 -26.53
N PRO A 2 -17.03 0.21 -27.57
CA PRO A 2 -15.59 0.25 -27.35
C PRO A 2 -15.28 1.59 -26.69
N THR A 3 -14.70 1.56 -25.49
CA THR A 3 -14.20 2.75 -24.82
C THR A 3 -13.14 3.36 -25.73
N GLU A 4 -13.26 4.63 -26.00
CA GLU A 4 -12.32 5.38 -26.82
C GLU A 4 -10.91 5.24 -26.21
N ARG A 5 -9.89 5.01 -27.05
CA ARG A 5 -8.52 4.88 -26.58
C ARG A 5 -8.05 6.22 -26.05
N VAL A 6 -7.52 6.27 -24.83
CA VAL A 6 -6.89 7.50 -24.32
C VAL A 6 -5.69 7.84 -25.20
N ALA A 7 -5.55 9.10 -25.53
CA ALA A 7 -4.49 9.60 -26.39
C ALA A 7 -3.80 10.78 -25.72
N THR A 8 -2.52 10.90 -25.96
CA THR A 8 -1.71 12.04 -25.52
C THR A 8 -2.28 13.34 -26.05
N THR A 9 -2.45 14.33 -25.20
CA THR A 9 -3.02 15.63 -25.53
C THR A 9 -1.98 16.70 -25.78
N VAL A 10 -0.79 16.56 -25.19
CA VAL A 10 0.36 17.45 -25.39
C VAL A 10 1.63 16.64 -25.66
N PRO A 11 2.64 17.19 -26.36
CA PRO A 11 3.92 16.51 -26.51
C PRO A 11 4.55 16.21 -25.16
N LEU A 12 5.09 15.00 -24.98
CA LEU A 12 5.77 14.60 -23.75
C LEU A 12 7.07 15.40 -23.61
N SER A 13 7.16 16.18 -22.56
CA SER A 13 8.33 17.02 -22.24
C SER A 13 9.09 16.54 -21.00
N TRP A 14 8.65 15.44 -20.36
CA TRP A 14 9.31 14.87 -19.22
C TRP A 14 10.33 13.83 -19.64
N ASP A 15 11.56 14.01 -19.18
CA ASP A 15 12.64 13.05 -19.38
C ASP A 15 12.50 11.86 -18.41
N GLU A 16 11.81 12.08 -17.29
CA GLU A 16 11.64 11.09 -16.22
C GLU A 16 10.23 11.13 -15.61
N VAL A 17 9.79 9.98 -15.14
CA VAL A 17 8.62 9.80 -14.28
C VAL A 17 9.09 9.21 -12.96
N TRP A 18 8.77 9.89 -11.89
CA TRP A 18 9.06 9.44 -10.54
C TRP A 18 7.99 8.47 -10.04
N PHE A 19 8.42 7.36 -9.45
CA PHE A 19 7.52 6.53 -8.69
C PHE A 19 7.87 6.55 -7.21
N THR A 20 6.87 6.30 -6.39
CA THR A 20 7.03 6.15 -4.95
C THR A 20 6.08 5.10 -4.41
N ASN A 21 6.53 4.37 -3.39
CA ASN A 21 5.75 3.32 -2.74
C ASN A 21 6.01 3.26 -1.24
N CYS A 22 5.15 2.55 -0.53
CA CYS A 22 5.34 2.19 0.87
C CYS A 22 5.98 0.79 0.99
N PRO A 23 6.57 0.45 2.15
CA PRO A 23 7.05 -0.90 2.44
C PRO A 23 5.88 -1.85 2.73
N MET A 24 5.09 -2.14 1.72
CA MET A 24 3.85 -2.91 1.83
C MET A 24 3.69 -3.91 0.70
N VAL A 25 2.72 -4.79 0.83
CA VAL A 25 2.40 -5.78 -0.20
C VAL A 25 1.76 -5.09 -1.40
N SER A 26 2.50 -4.98 -2.50
CA SER A 26 2.00 -4.42 -3.75
C SER A 26 2.74 -4.94 -4.97
N ALA A 27 2.13 -4.88 -6.14
CA ALA A 27 2.77 -5.22 -7.40
C ALA A 27 4.00 -4.32 -7.66
N ASN A 28 3.94 -3.04 -7.28
CA ASN A 28 5.06 -2.13 -7.46
C ASN A 28 6.29 -2.55 -6.64
N ASN A 29 6.12 -3.05 -5.40
CA ASN A 29 7.23 -3.56 -4.60
C ASN A 29 7.86 -4.80 -5.26
N VAL A 30 7.07 -5.66 -5.88
CA VAL A 30 7.58 -6.80 -6.65
C VAL A 30 8.30 -6.33 -7.90
N ASP A 31 7.78 -5.32 -8.60
CA ASP A 31 8.37 -4.77 -9.83
C ASP A 31 9.75 -4.13 -9.62
N GLN A 32 10.08 -3.69 -8.41
CA GLN A 32 11.40 -3.15 -8.12
C GLN A 32 12.54 -4.13 -8.45
N GLU A 33 12.27 -5.43 -8.34
CA GLU A 33 13.24 -6.47 -8.75
C GLU A 33 12.98 -7.03 -10.16
N LEU A 34 11.73 -7.02 -10.65
CA LEU A 34 11.42 -7.49 -12.00
C LEU A 34 11.77 -6.46 -13.08
N GLY A 35 11.59 -5.17 -12.78
CA GLY A 35 11.97 -4.05 -13.68
C GLY A 35 11.05 -3.86 -14.89
N TRP A 36 9.84 -4.43 -14.88
CA TRP A 36 8.94 -4.38 -16.05
C TRP A 36 8.33 -2.99 -16.27
N CYS A 37 8.10 -2.20 -15.23
CA CYS A 37 7.75 -0.79 -15.39
C CYS A 37 8.83 -0.03 -16.16
N ARG A 38 10.10 -0.22 -15.80
CA ARG A 38 11.21 0.44 -16.48
C ARG A 38 11.25 0.07 -17.97
N GLU A 39 10.95 -1.18 -18.31
CA GLU A 39 10.87 -1.61 -19.71
C GLU A 39 9.72 -0.93 -20.46
N GLU A 40 8.54 -0.79 -19.86
CA GLU A 40 7.41 -0.11 -20.50
C GLU A 40 7.68 1.38 -20.71
N TYR A 41 8.25 2.08 -19.71
CA TYR A 41 8.59 3.50 -19.84
C TYR A 41 9.72 3.76 -20.84
N LYS A 42 10.69 2.87 -20.93
CA LYS A 42 11.76 2.94 -21.92
C LYS A 42 11.22 2.93 -23.36
N LYS A 43 10.12 2.21 -23.63
CA LYS A 43 9.46 2.23 -24.96
C LYS A 43 8.89 3.59 -25.30
N LEU A 44 8.58 4.41 -24.30
CA LEU A 44 8.08 5.78 -24.45
C LEU A 44 9.20 6.81 -24.45
N GLY A 45 10.47 6.40 -24.27
CA GLY A 45 11.61 7.29 -24.22
C GLY A 45 11.75 8.05 -22.92
N VAL A 46 11.13 7.58 -21.83
CA VAL A 46 11.11 8.21 -20.51
C VAL A 46 11.78 7.31 -19.50
N GLU A 47 12.54 7.89 -18.58
CA GLU A 47 13.12 7.16 -17.45
C GLU A 47 12.09 6.95 -16.35
N TYR A 48 12.04 5.73 -15.80
CA TYR A 48 11.22 5.39 -14.64
C TYR A 48 12.12 5.29 -13.42
N ALA A 49 12.05 6.30 -12.56
CA ALA A 49 13.00 6.52 -11.49
C ALA A 49 12.35 6.47 -10.10
N TYR A 50 13.04 5.88 -9.15
CA TYR A 50 12.61 5.92 -7.76
C TYR A 50 12.83 7.32 -7.19
N PHE A 51 11.77 7.88 -6.67
CA PHE A 51 11.74 9.25 -6.20
C PHE A 51 12.83 9.59 -5.16
N ARG A 52 13.20 8.65 -4.28
CA ARG A 52 14.29 8.82 -3.32
C ARG A 52 15.70 8.88 -3.93
N SER A 53 15.85 8.55 -5.20
CA SER A 53 17.12 8.73 -5.91
C SER A 53 17.37 10.18 -6.31
N SER A 54 16.36 11.04 -6.26
CA SER A 54 16.51 12.46 -6.56
C SER A 54 17.20 13.19 -5.40
N PRO A 55 18.33 13.86 -5.64
CA PRO A 55 19.02 14.65 -4.60
C PRO A 55 18.21 15.86 -4.10
N GLU A 56 17.29 16.35 -4.92
CA GLU A 56 16.55 17.60 -4.69
C GLU A 56 15.24 17.38 -3.96
N ASN A 57 14.73 16.14 -3.95
CA ASN A 57 13.45 15.80 -3.34
C ASN A 57 13.64 15.11 -2.00
N ASN A 58 12.87 15.54 -1.04
CA ASN A 58 12.62 14.80 0.18
C ASN A 58 11.38 13.89 -0.02
N TRP A 59 10.88 13.22 1.04
CA TRP A 59 9.75 12.29 0.90
C TRP A 59 8.36 12.94 0.81
N TYR A 60 8.23 14.24 0.93
CA TYR A 60 6.94 14.93 0.96
C TYR A 60 6.08 14.74 -0.29
N PRO A 61 6.61 14.68 -1.52
CA PRO A 61 5.80 14.38 -2.69
C PRO A 61 5.00 13.06 -2.60
N HIS A 62 5.50 12.08 -1.84
CA HIS A 62 4.74 10.87 -1.53
C HIS A 62 3.42 11.14 -0.78
N TYR A 63 3.38 12.19 0.02
CA TYR A 63 2.23 12.55 0.85
C TYR A 63 1.38 13.68 0.27
N VAL A 64 1.99 14.62 -0.44
CA VAL A 64 1.31 15.85 -0.89
C VAL A 64 1.17 15.97 -2.41
N HIS A 65 1.71 15.02 -3.17
CA HIS A 65 1.62 14.92 -4.65
C HIS A 65 1.96 16.24 -5.37
N ASN A 66 2.97 16.96 -4.91
CA ASN A 66 3.38 18.26 -5.46
C ASN A 66 4.28 18.16 -6.70
N LEU A 67 4.44 16.98 -7.27
CA LEU A 67 5.12 16.74 -8.55
C LEU A 67 4.14 16.19 -9.58
N ASP A 68 4.06 16.81 -10.76
CA ASP A 68 3.13 16.40 -11.81
C ASP A 68 3.52 15.06 -12.44
N ASN A 69 4.82 14.79 -12.56
CA ASN A 69 5.39 13.56 -13.10
C ASN A 69 5.58 12.44 -12.05
N LEU A 70 4.76 12.43 -10.99
CA LEU A 70 4.81 11.42 -9.93
C LEU A 70 3.64 10.45 -10.02
N ILE A 71 3.95 9.16 -9.95
CA ILE A 71 2.97 8.10 -9.72
C ILE A 71 3.25 7.42 -8.37
N ARG A 72 2.18 7.19 -7.59
CA ARG A 72 2.29 6.69 -6.23
C ARG A 72 1.51 5.38 -6.07
N PHE A 73 2.14 4.39 -5.44
CA PHE A 73 1.46 3.20 -4.96
C PHE A 73 1.72 3.03 -3.46
N GLY A 74 0.70 3.18 -2.65
CA GLY A 74 0.88 3.13 -1.21
C GLY A 74 -0.44 3.20 -0.44
N GLY A 75 -0.34 3.42 0.86
CA GLY A 75 -1.49 3.45 1.76
C GLY A 75 -2.52 4.52 1.42
N LEU A 76 -3.71 4.32 1.95
CA LEU A 76 -4.95 4.99 1.57
C LEU A 76 -5.07 6.45 2.00
N TYR A 77 -4.70 6.78 3.23
CA TYR A 77 -5.05 8.08 3.83
C TYR A 77 -4.37 9.31 3.21
N PRO A 78 -3.07 9.26 2.83
CA PRO A 78 -2.46 10.39 2.15
C PRO A 78 -3.12 10.77 0.83
N PRO A 79 -3.42 9.85 -0.12
CA PRO A 79 -4.11 10.21 -1.35
C PRO A 79 -5.52 10.76 -1.16
N ILE A 80 -6.28 10.27 -0.17
CA ILE A 80 -7.58 10.84 0.19
C ILE A 80 -7.42 12.30 0.60
N HIS A 81 -6.47 12.59 1.50
CA HIS A 81 -6.19 13.95 1.93
C HIS A 81 -5.76 14.85 0.76
N VAL A 82 -4.91 14.33 -0.13
CA VAL A 82 -4.48 15.10 -1.31
C VAL A 82 -5.67 15.45 -2.20
N ASN A 83 -6.50 14.47 -2.54
CA ASN A 83 -7.63 14.69 -3.44
C ASN A 83 -8.71 15.58 -2.82
N ALA A 84 -8.91 15.48 -1.49
CA ALA A 84 -9.88 16.30 -0.78
C ALA A 84 -9.42 17.77 -0.64
N ASP A 85 -8.18 18.02 -0.19
CA ASP A 85 -7.80 19.30 0.37
C ASP A 85 -6.59 19.96 -0.32
N ILE A 86 -5.83 19.26 -1.16
CA ILE A 86 -4.58 19.80 -1.74
C ILE A 86 -4.73 20.05 -3.24
N ARG A 87 -4.97 18.98 -4.01
CA ARG A 87 -5.07 19.04 -5.46
C ARG A 87 -5.82 17.85 -6.03
N ARG A 88 -6.38 18.02 -7.22
CA ARG A 88 -7.02 16.91 -7.94
C ARG A 88 -6.01 15.82 -8.32
N THR A 89 -6.46 14.59 -8.18
CA THR A 89 -5.71 13.38 -8.54
C THR A 89 -6.64 12.37 -9.21
N ARG A 90 -6.09 11.27 -9.73
CA ARG A 90 -6.86 10.15 -10.26
C ARG A 90 -6.51 8.88 -9.51
N LEU A 91 -7.53 8.14 -9.11
CA LEU A 91 -7.40 6.80 -8.55
C LEU A 91 -7.36 5.78 -9.70
N LEU A 92 -6.23 5.11 -9.87
CA LEU A 92 -5.96 4.23 -11.01
C LEU A 92 -6.21 2.76 -10.70
N GLY A 93 -6.08 2.36 -9.45
CA GLY A 93 -6.23 0.98 -9.01
C GLY A 93 -6.02 0.83 -7.51
N ALA A 94 -6.41 -0.31 -6.99
CA ALA A 94 -6.23 -0.67 -5.59
C ALA A 94 -5.92 -2.15 -5.43
N THR A 95 -5.16 -2.49 -4.39
CA THR A 95 -4.90 -3.87 -3.96
C THR A 95 -5.36 -4.02 -2.53
N GLN A 96 -6.31 -4.93 -2.30
CA GLN A 96 -6.78 -5.24 -0.96
C GLN A 96 -5.79 -6.16 -0.26
N VAL A 97 -5.25 -5.70 0.85
CA VAL A 97 -4.39 -6.48 1.74
C VAL A 97 -5.08 -6.58 3.10
N HIS A 98 -5.21 -7.78 3.63
CA HIS A 98 -5.75 -7.99 4.98
C HIS A 98 -4.61 -7.86 5.99
N GLU A 99 -4.42 -6.68 6.51
CA GLU A 99 -3.33 -6.42 7.46
C GLU A 99 -3.76 -6.59 8.91
N GLY A 100 -5.05 -6.75 9.18
CA GLY A 100 -5.57 -6.93 10.53
C GLY A 100 -5.66 -5.62 11.30
N GLY A 101 -5.21 -5.67 12.53
CA GLY A 101 -5.26 -4.61 13.53
C GLY A 101 -5.66 -5.22 14.88
N ALA A 102 -4.99 -4.85 15.95
CA ALA A 102 -5.22 -5.42 17.27
C ALA A 102 -5.16 -4.37 18.38
N MET A 103 -5.94 -4.59 19.43
CA MET A 103 -5.80 -3.87 20.69
C MET A 103 -4.81 -4.63 21.59
N LEU A 104 -3.69 -4.01 21.90
CA LEU A 104 -2.64 -4.59 22.74
C LEU A 104 -2.67 -4.00 24.14
N VAL A 105 -2.40 -4.86 25.11
CA VAL A 105 -2.18 -4.54 26.51
C VAL A 105 -0.91 -5.23 27.02
N ARG A 106 -0.40 -4.85 28.18
CA ARG A 106 0.72 -5.57 28.79
C ARG A 106 0.32 -7.00 29.17
N SER A 107 1.16 -7.99 28.88
CA SER A 107 0.89 -9.40 29.17
C SER A 107 0.58 -9.67 30.65
N ARG A 108 1.17 -8.88 31.55
CA ARG A 108 1.03 -9.01 33.01
C ARG A 108 -0.27 -8.43 33.58
N ASP A 109 -1.03 -7.65 32.78
CA ASP A 109 -2.23 -6.97 33.27
C ASP A 109 -3.44 -7.91 33.23
N ASP A 110 -4.33 -7.73 34.20
CA ASP A 110 -5.63 -8.43 34.26
C ASP A 110 -6.67 -7.76 33.35
N ILE A 111 -6.30 -7.57 32.07
CA ILE A 111 -7.13 -7.04 30.99
C ILE A 111 -7.16 -8.12 29.91
N PHE A 112 -8.34 -8.65 29.60
CA PHE A 112 -8.50 -9.80 28.69
C PHE A 112 -9.48 -9.56 27.56
N ARG A 113 -10.27 -8.50 27.60
CA ARG A 113 -11.28 -8.13 26.62
C ARG A 113 -11.50 -6.63 26.59
N MET A 114 -12.14 -6.14 25.54
CA MET A 114 -12.33 -4.70 25.32
C MET A 114 -13.11 -4.02 26.46
N GLU A 115 -14.09 -4.67 27.05
CA GLU A 115 -14.91 -4.09 28.13
C GLU A 115 -14.09 -3.81 29.40
N ASP A 116 -12.96 -4.51 29.59
CA ASP A 116 -12.04 -4.27 30.73
C ASP A 116 -11.28 -2.92 30.59
N LEU A 117 -11.37 -2.29 29.40
CA LEU A 117 -10.79 -0.97 29.12
C LEU A 117 -11.66 0.21 29.58
N ARG A 118 -12.87 -0.02 30.10
CA ARG A 118 -13.68 1.08 30.62
C ARG A 118 -12.94 1.86 31.72
N GLY A 119 -12.86 3.18 31.54
CA GLY A 119 -12.11 4.08 32.44
C GLY A 119 -10.59 3.93 32.38
N LYS A 120 -10.05 3.17 31.43
CA LYS A 120 -8.61 2.99 31.20
C LYS A 120 -8.08 3.96 30.14
N LYS A 121 -6.74 4.04 30.08
CA LYS A 121 -6.01 4.91 29.16
C LYS A 121 -5.62 4.17 27.89
N ILE A 122 -6.04 4.72 26.74
CA ILE A 122 -5.61 4.25 25.42
C ILE A 122 -4.69 5.27 24.78
N GLY A 123 -3.50 4.83 24.35
CA GLY A 123 -2.55 5.71 23.69
C GLY A 123 -2.90 5.96 22.22
N LEU A 124 -2.66 7.19 21.77
CA LEU A 124 -2.85 7.62 20.38
C LEU A 124 -1.70 8.52 19.95
N THR A 125 -1.04 8.21 18.84
CA THR A 125 0.05 9.05 18.33
C THR A 125 -0.42 10.43 17.89
N LYS A 126 0.51 11.38 17.91
CA LYS A 126 0.31 12.73 17.39
C LYS A 126 1.58 13.23 16.71
N SER A 127 1.56 13.31 15.39
CA SER A 127 2.67 13.88 14.63
C SER A 127 2.84 15.37 14.95
N LEU A 128 4.08 15.78 15.17
CA LEU A 128 4.46 17.20 15.25
C LEU A 128 4.76 17.79 13.86
N ASN A 129 4.82 16.96 12.82
CA ASN A 129 4.97 17.38 11.45
C ASN A 129 3.61 17.81 10.89
N THR A 130 3.52 19.07 10.45
CA THR A 130 2.28 19.66 9.91
C THR A 130 2.27 19.79 8.39
N ILE A 131 3.33 19.35 7.70
CA ILE A 131 3.45 19.46 6.23
C ILE A 131 2.58 18.40 5.55
N LYS A 132 2.42 17.25 6.19
CA LYS A 132 1.64 16.11 5.71
C LYS A 132 0.55 15.72 6.70
N ASN A 133 -0.43 14.94 6.25
CA ASN A 133 -1.42 14.36 7.16
C ASN A 133 -0.76 13.39 8.16
N ASP A 134 -1.30 13.31 9.36
CA ASP A 134 -0.88 12.36 10.40
C ASP A 134 -1.52 10.98 10.16
N TRP A 135 -1.02 10.27 9.16
CA TRP A 135 -1.58 8.98 8.72
C TRP A 135 -1.46 7.88 9.79
N TRP A 136 -0.46 7.94 10.68
CA TRP A 136 -0.37 7.03 11.83
C TRP A 136 -1.56 7.22 12.76
N ARG A 137 -1.79 8.47 13.19
CA ARG A 137 -2.92 8.81 14.03
C ARG A 137 -4.26 8.44 13.39
N ILE A 138 -4.43 8.70 12.10
CA ILE A 138 -5.68 8.40 11.40
C ILE A 138 -6.03 6.92 11.50
N GLN A 139 -5.09 6.04 11.19
CA GLN A 139 -5.35 4.59 11.24
C GLN A 139 -5.48 4.05 12.67
N GLU A 140 -4.69 4.57 13.63
CA GLU A 140 -4.83 4.21 15.04
C GLU A 140 -6.19 4.64 15.59
N HIS A 141 -6.60 5.87 15.32
CA HIS A 141 -7.89 6.41 15.75
C HIS A 141 -9.06 5.61 15.14
N ALA A 142 -8.99 5.32 13.84
CA ALA A 142 -9.99 4.51 13.17
C ALA A 142 -10.11 3.11 13.77
N GLY A 143 -8.99 2.47 14.07
CA GLY A 143 -8.97 1.15 14.70
C GLY A 143 -9.51 1.17 16.14
N ILE A 144 -9.11 2.16 16.95
CA ILE A 144 -9.61 2.34 18.32
C ILE A 144 -11.14 2.53 18.31
N GLU A 145 -11.65 3.49 17.50
CA GLU A 145 -13.10 3.77 17.42
C GLU A 145 -13.88 2.52 16.97
N LEU A 146 -13.35 1.80 15.97
CA LEU A 146 -13.98 0.58 15.47
C LEU A 146 -14.07 -0.49 16.55
N MET A 147 -12.96 -0.80 17.23
CA MET A 147 -12.92 -1.84 18.25
C MET A 147 -13.79 -1.52 19.47
N LEU A 148 -13.79 -0.26 19.91
CA LEU A 148 -14.69 0.20 20.96
C LEU A 148 -16.15 -0.02 20.55
N ARG A 149 -16.54 0.41 19.36
CA ARG A 149 -17.91 0.29 18.84
C ARG A 149 -18.37 -1.16 18.70
N MET A 150 -17.49 -2.05 18.21
CA MET A 150 -17.78 -3.48 18.09
C MET A 150 -18.09 -4.12 19.45
N ASN A 151 -17.57 -3.56 20.53
CA ASN A 151 -17.76 -4.05 21.89
C ASN A 151 -18.73 -3.16 22.72
N GLY A 152 -19.61 -2.40 22.04
CA GLY A 152 -20.63 -1.58 22.71
C GLY A 152 -20.06 -0.45 23.57
N MET A 153 -18.89 0.07 23.16
CA MET A 153 -18.18 1.17 23.82
C MET A 153 -18.00 2.34 22.84
N THR A 154 -17.65 3.49 23.39
CA THR A 154 -17.28 4.71 22.66
C THR A 154 -16.00 5.29 23.24
N THR A 155 -15.47 6.34 22.61
CA THR A 155 -14.31 7.08 23.12
C THR A 155 -14.58 7.76 24.48
N ASP A 156 -15.86 7.98 24.84
CA ASP A 156 -16.23 8.53 26.16
C ASP A 156 -16.08 7.50 27.30
N ASP A 157 -15.98 6.22 26.97
CA ASP A 157 -15.77 5.15 27.95
C ASP A 157 -14.30 4.96 28.36
N VAL A 158 -13.37 5.66 27.70
CA VAL A 158 -11.92 5.54 27.90
C VAL A 158 -11.25 6.92 27.94
N GLU A 159 -10.01 6.98 28.43
CA GLU A 159 -9.19 8.20 28.36
C GLU A 159 -8.19 8.07 27.19
N ILE A 160 -8.28 8.93 26.18
CA ILE A 160 -7.31 8.98 25.09
C ILE A 160 -6.11 9.84 25.52
N VAL A 161 -4.92 9.24 25.51
CA VAL A 161 -3.65 9.90 25.86
C VAL A 161 -2.82 10.10 24.59
N GLU A 162 -2.53 11.35 24.24
CA GLU A 162 -1.74 11.70 23.06
C GLU A 162 -0.25 11.47 23.30
N PHE A 163 0.43 10.86 22.32
CA PHE A 163 1.88 10.65 22.27
C PHE A 163 2.48 11.46 21.12
N PRO A 164 2.99 12.69 21.40
CA PRO A 164 3.64 13.50 20.39
C PRO A 164 4.94 12.84 19.91
N TYR A 165 5.21 12.88 18.59
CA TYR A 165 6.47 12.43 18.01
C TYR A 165 6.89 13.37 16.86
N PRO A 166 8.21 13.55 16.62
CA PRO A 166 8.72 14.54 15.65
C PRO A 166 8.33 14.20 14.21
N ASP A 167 8.20 12.92 13.85
CA ASP A 167 7.86 12.45 12.51
C ASP A 167 8.76 13.06 11.42
N ASP A 168 10.04 13.13 11.71
CA ASP A 168 11.10 13.76 10.91
C ASP A 168 12.03 12.77 10.19
N TRP A 169 11.75 11.48 10.31
CA TRP A 169 12.64 10.44 9.80
C TRP A 169 12.85 10.51 8.27
N TYR A 170 11.93 11.13 7.55
CA TYR A 170 12.02 11.31 6.10
C TYR A 170 13.09 12.32 5.67
N ASP A 171 13.42 13.25 6.56
CA ASP A 171 14.34 14.35 6.30
C ASP A 171 15.76 14.03 6.75
N LYS A 172 15.97 12.86 7.36
CA LYS A 172 17.30 12.43 7.81
C LYS A 172 18.19 12.12 6.61
N PRO A 173 19.45 12.61 6.59
CA PRO A 173 20.35 12.44 5.44
C PRO A 173 20.53 10.98 5.00
N GLU A 174 20.59 10.05 5.96
CA GLU A 174 20.70 8.60 5.73
C GLU A 174 19.48 7.98 5.05
N MET A 175 18.34 8.68 5.08
CA MET A 175 17.10 8.27 4.43
C MET A 175 16.90 8.90 3.05
N LEU A 176 17.81 9.79 2.65
CA LEU A 176 17.82 10.40 1.34
C LEU A 176 18.78 9.65 0.41
N GLN A 177 18.64 9.85 -0.91
CA GLN A 177 19.58 9.39 -1.93
C GLN A 177 19.80 7.86 -1.92
N VAL A 178 18.77 7.13 -2.25
CA VAL A 178 18.84 5.69 -2.52
C VAL A 178 19.19 5.49 -3.99
N GLU A 179 19.99 4.47 -4.30
CA GLU A 179 20.28 4.15 -5.70
C GLU A 179 18.99 3.86 -6.49
N MET A 180 18.88 4.49 -7.65
CA MET A 180 17.71 4.43 -8.52
C MET A 180 17.30 3.00 -8.89
N ASN A 181 18.27 2.10 -8.97
CA ASN A 181 18.07 0.70 -9.36
C ASN A 181 17.85 -0.25 -8.19
N ASN A 182 17.96 0.25 -6.95
CA ASN A 182 17.79 -0.57 -5.75
C ASN A 182 16.99 0.16 -4.66
N PRO A 183 15.73 0.48 -4.91
CA PRO A 183 14.90 1.18 -3.91
C PRO A 183 14.65 0.37 -2.64
N SER A 184 14.79 -0.96 -2.67
CA SER A 184 14.73 -1.79 -1.46
C SER A 184 15.86 -1.50 -0.47
N GLU A 185 16.98 -0.92 -0.92
CA GLU A 185 18.07 -0.49 -0.03
C GLU A 185 17.58 0.48 1.05
N LEU A 186 16.66 1.38 0.70
CA LEU A 186 16.05 2.28 1.69
C LEU A 186 15.45 1.50 2.87
N TRP A 187 14.76 0.41 2.59
CA TRP A 187 14.08 -0.38 3.60
C TRP A 187 15.06 -1.27 4.38
N LEU A 188 16.16 -1.66 3.77
CA LEU A 188 17.27 -2.34 4.45
C LEU A 188 18.05 -1.39 5.38
N ARG A 189 18.29 -0.15 4.94
CA ARG A 189 18.94 0.89 5.76
C ARG A 189 18.07 1.40 6.90
N ARG A 190 16.76 1.31 6.77
CA ARG A 190 15.88 1.39 7.92
C ARG A 190 16.12 0.16 8.76
N ASP A 191 17.12 0.19 9.48
CA ASP A 191 17.74 -0.88 10.21
C ASP A 191 16.79 -1.63 11.13
N HIS A 192 15.54 -1.61 10.96
CA HIS A 192 14.77 -2.08 12.06
C HIS A 192 13.30 -2.21 11.72
N LYS A 193 12.98 -3.33 11.15
CA LYS A 193 11.66 -3.91 11.36
C LYS A 193 11.25 -3.75 12.83
N HIS A 194 12.21 -3.88 13.74
CA HIS A 194 12.03 -3.79 15.17
C HIS A 194 11.71 -2.36 15.66
N ASP A 195 12.44 -1.34 15.24
CA ASP A 195 12.28 0.03 15.79
C ASP A 195 10.95 0.68 15.39
N LEU A 196 10.37 0.30 14.24
CA LEU A 196 9.05 0.75 13.85
C LEU A 196 7.92 0.14 14.69
N ALA A 197 8.15 -1.02 15.27
CA ALA A 197 7.20 -1.66 16.19
C ALA A 197 7.34 -1.16 17.63
N PHE A 198 8.37 -0.36 17.95
CA PHE A 198 8.66 0.14 19.31
C PHE A 198 8.86 1.66 19.32
N ARG A 199 7.82 2.38 18.96
CA ARG A 199 7.76 3.84 19.03
C ARG A 199 7.49 4.33 20.46
N PRO A 200 7.43 5.65 20.69
CA PRO A 200 7.04 6.20 22.01
C PRO A 200 5.73 5.63 22.57
N LEU A 201 4.78 5.29 21.69
CA LEU A 201 3.50 4.70 22.07
C LEU A 201 3.65 3.33 22.73
N GLU A 202 4.41 2.41 22.12
CA GLU A 202 4.67 1.08 22.64
C GLU A 202 5.50 1.14 23.93
N THR A 203 6.47 2.06 23.99
CA THR A 203 7.25 2.34 25.20
C THR A 203 6.34 2.84 26.33
N GLY A 204 5.38 3.73 26.01
CA GLY A 204 4.40 4.22 26.96
C GLY A 204 3.50 3.12 27.53
N LEU A 205 3.09 2.14 26.69
CA LEU A 205 2.37 0.96 27.15
C LEU A 205 3.25 0.10 28.08
N GLU A 206 4.48 -0.20 27.70
CA GLU A 206 5.40 -0.99 28.53
C GLU A 206 5.63 -0.37 29.90
N GLN A 207 5.79 0.94 29.95
CA GLN A 207 6.02 1.71 31.18
C GLN A 207 4.75 1.95 32.00
N GLY A 208 3.57 1.65 31.47
CA GLY A 208 2.29 1.83 32.19
C GLY A 208 1.78 3.27 32.17
N VAL A 209 2.24 4.11 31.24
CA VAL A 209 1.68 5.44 30.99
C VAL A 209 0.25 5.33 30.43
N VAL A 210 0.02 4.31 29.61
CA VAL A 210 -1.30 3.90 29.11
C VAL A 210 -1.53 2.41 29.39
N ASP A 211 -2.77 1.99 29.31
CA ASP A 211 -3.22 0.61 29.57
C ASP A 211 -3.35 -0.21 28.27
N ALA A 212 -3.63 0.45 27.16
CA ALA A 212 -3.78 -0.19 25.86
C ALA A 212 -3.27 0.71 24.73
N ILE A 213 -2.94 0.09 23.59
CA ILE A 213 -2.64 0.74 22.31
C ILE A 213 -3.27 -0.05 21.18
N TYR A 214 -3.55 0.62 20.06
CA TYR A 214 -3.90 -0.04 18.82
C TYR A 214 -2.64 -0.26 17.96
N THR A 215 -2.48 -1.47 17.43
CA THR A 215 -1.47 -1.78 16.41
C THR A 215 -2.16 -2.05 15.07
N GLN A 216 -1.70 -1.38 14.01
CA GLN A 216 -2.42 -1.30 12.75
C GLN A 216 -2.24 -2.50 11.82
N SER A 217 -1.31 -3.40 12.11
CA SER A 217 -1.08 -4.54 11.23
C SER A 217 -0.69 -5.80 11.98
N LYS A 218 -0.98 -6.94 11.35
CA LYS A 218 -0.60 -8.26 11.87
C LYS A 218 0.91 -8.40 12.03
N VAL A 219 1.66 -7.78 11.15
CA VAL A 219 3.13 -7.80 11.17
C VAL A 219 3.65 -7.14 12.44
N PHE A 220 3.21 -5.93 12.75
CA PHE A 220 3.60 -5.24 13.98
C PHE A 220 3.08 -5.95 15.23
N GLN A 221 1.84 -6.46 15.18
CA GLN A 221 1.29 -7.25 16.27
C GLN A 221 2.21 -8.43 16.63
N HIS A 222 2.62 -9.23 15.64
CA HIS A 222 3.51 -10.37 15.88
C HIS A 222 4.85 -9.95 16.47
N LEU A 223 5.48 -8.88 15.92
CA LEU A 223 6.74 -8.38 16.46
C LEU A 223 6.61 -7.94 17.93
N GLN A 224 5.50 -7.33 18.28
CA GLN A 224 5.22 -6.85 19.64
C GLN A 224 4.91 -8.02 20.59
N GLU A 225 4.08 -8.98 20.17
CA GLU A 225 3.73 -10.17 20.95
C GLU A 225 4.94 -11.11 21.16
N ASP A 226 5.82 -11.25 20.17
CA ASP A 226 7.04 -12.09 20.24
C ASP A 226 7.99 -11.66 21.38
N THR A 227 7.88 -10.43 21.87
CA THR A 227 8.64 -9.98 23.06
C THR A 227 8.16 -10.59 24.36
N GLY A 228 6.96 -11.17 24.38
CA GLY A 228 6.28 -11.64 25.59
C GLY A 228 5.76 -10.53 26.51
N LYS A 229 6.02 -9.25 26.19
CA LYS A 229 5.60 -8.09 26.99
C LYS A 229 4.14 -7.70 26.76
N PHE A 230 3.59 -7.98 25.58
CA PHE A 230 2.27 -7.57 25.13
C PHE A 230 1.42 -8.78 24.73
N LYS A 231 0.12 -8.62 24.86
CA LYS A 231 -0.90 -9.56 24.37
C LYS A 231 -2.03 -8.80 23.68
N ALA A 232 -2.59 -9.40 22.62
CA ALA A 232 -3.80 -8.89 21.99
C ALA A 232 -5.03 -9.32 22.76
N ILE A 233 -5.93 -8.38 23.07
CA ILE A 233 -7.25 -8.63 23.68
C ILE A 233 -8.37 -8.58 22.64
N GLU A 234 -8.13 -7.90 21.51
CA GLU A 234 -9.01 -7.90 20.34
C GLU A 234 -8.15 -7.89 19.07
N ASP A 235 -8.63 -8.56 18.02
CA ASP A 235 -7.88 -8.77 16.79
C ASP A 235 -8.85 -8.81 15.59
N LEU A 236 -8.82 -7.78 14.76
CA LEU A 236 -9.69 -7.64 13.59
C LEU A 236 -9.51 -8.73 12.54
N SER A 237 -8.34 -9.37 12.48
CA SER A 237 -8.09 -10.47 11.55
C SER A 237 -8.92 -11.73 11.83
N ARG A 238 -9.54 -11.83 13.00
CA ARG A 238 -10.44 -12.95 13.38
C ARG A 238 -11.81 -12.87 12.73
N TYR A 239 -12.18 -11.70 12.21
CA TYR A 239 -13.49 -11.48 11.63
C TYR A 239 -13.43 -11.68 10.11
N PRO A 240 -14.38 -12.38 9.50
CA PRO A 240 -14.42 -12.57 8.05
C PRO A 240 -14.86 -11.31 7.30
N ASP A 241 -15.38 -10.32 8.00
CA ASP A 241 -15.84 -9.06 7.42
C ASP A 241 -14.66 -8.18 7.05
N TRP A 242 -14.41 -8.04 5.75
CA TRP A 242 -13.33 -7.24 5.22
C TRP A 242 -13.47 -5.73 5.50
N THR A 243 -14.70 -5.24 5.77
CA THR A 243 -14.92 -3.82 6.11
C THR A 243 -14.29 -3.41 7.44
N LEU A 244 -13.91 -4.38 8.26
CA LEU A 244 -13.23 -4.17 9.53
C LEU A 244 -11.70 -4.00 9.37
N GLN A 245 -11.17 -4.13 8.15
CA GLN A 245 -9.74 -3.98 7.90
C GLN A 245 -9.38 -2.48 7.75
N MET A 246 -8.98 -1.86 8.85
CA MET A 246 -8.76 -0.41 8.93
C MET A 246 -7.29 0.03 8.80
N ALA A 247 -6.37 -0.91 8.61
CA ALA A 247 -4.93 -0.65 8.60
C ALA A 247 -4.43 -0.04 7.29
N ASN A 248 -4.87 1.19 6.95
CA ASN A 248 -4.44 1.90 5.76
C ASN A 248 -4.68 1.11 4.44
N CYS A 249 -5.72 0.29 4.43
CA CYS A 249 -6.14 -0.54 3.30
C CYS A 249 -7.38 0.04 2.60
N PRO A 250 -7.53 -0.20 1.30
CA PRO A 250 -6.58 -0.87 0.40
C PRO A 250 -5.36 -0.01 0.07
N ALA A 251 -4.28 -0.65 -0.41
CA ALA A 251 -3.21 0.08 -1.07
C ALA A 251 -3.71 0.64 -2.40
N VAL A 252 -3.43 1.90 -2.68
CA VAL A 252 -3.98 2.60 -3.86
C VAL A 252 -2.90 3.15 -4.76
N ILE A 253 -3.19 3.15 -6.07
CA ILE A 253 -2.38 3.77 -7.11
C ILE A 253 -3.02 5.09 -7.47
N THR A 254 -2.24 6.16 -7.41
CA THR A 254 -2.70 7.51 -7.78
C THR A 254 -1.65 8.26 -8.59
N CYS A 255 -2.11 9.13 -9.46
CA CYS A 255 -1.30 10.15 -10.13
C CYS A 255 -2.03 11.49 -10.10
N THR A 256 -1.35 12.55 -10.52
CA THR A 256 -1.98 13.86 -10.68
C THR A 256 -2.95 13.86 -11.86
N ASP A 257 -3.91 14.77 -11.86
CA ASP A 257 -4.78 15.00 -13.02
C ASP A 257 -3.97 15.45 -14.23
N VAL A 258 -2.91 16.25 -14.05
CA VAL A 258 -2.01 16.65 -15.13
C VAL A 258 -1.42 15.44 -15.86
N MET A 259 -0.87 14.47 -15.13
CA MET A 259 -0.35 13.24 -15.74
C MET A 259 -1.46 12.46 -16.47
N ALA A 260 -2.61 12.33 -15.83
CA ALA A 260 -3.71 11.55 -16.40
C ALA A 260 -4.34 12.19 -17.65
N ASP A 261 -4.48 13.51 -17.64
CA ASP A 261 -5.19 14.25 -18.69
C ASP A 261 -4.26 14.65 -19.86
N GLU A 262 -2.97 14.93 -19.59
CA GLU A 262 -2.00 15.37 -20.60
C GLU A 262 -1.12 14.24 -21.14
N HIS A 263 -0.76 13.27 -20.29
CA HIS A 263 0.15 12.16 -20.60
C HIS A 263 -0.45 10.78 -20.25
N PRO A 264 -1.66 10.45 -20.73
CA PRO A 264 -2.36 9.22 -20.41
C PRO A 264 -1.59 7.95 -20.79
N GLU A 265 -0.69 8.02 -21.80
CA GLU A 265 0.16 6.91 -22.22
C GLU A 265 1.12 6.46 -21.11
N LEU A 266 1.58 7.38 -20.26
CA LEU A 266 2.43 7.05 -19.10
C LEU A 266 1.63 6.27 -18.04
N VAL A 267 0.39 6.66 -17.82
CA VAL A 267 -0.51 5.97 -16.90
C VAL A 267 -0.84 4.56 -17.41
N VAL A 268 -1.14 4.42 -18.70
CA VAL A 268 -1.42 3.11 -19.33
C VAL A 268 -0.20 2.20 -19.23
N ALA A 269 1.01 2.71 -19.52
CA ALA A 269 2.25 1.94 -19.41
C ALA A 269 2.48 1.42 -17.98
N TYR A 270 2.26 2.27 -16.97
CA TYR A 270 2.32 1.86 -15.57
C TYR A 270 1.32 0.76 -15.25
N MET A 271 0.07 0.95 -15.62
CA MET A 271 -0.99 -0.03 -15.32
C MET A 271 -0.76 -1.36 -16.04
N LYS A 272 -0.22 -1.35 -17.26
CA LYS A 272 0.22 -2.58 -17.98
C LYS A 272 1.25 -3.35 -17.17
N ALA A 273 2.29 -2.66 -16.69
CA ALA A 273 3.32 -3.28 -15.86
C ALA A 273 2.73 -3.83 -14.56
N MET A 274 1.89 -3.07 -13.85
CA MET A 274 1.26 -3.53 -12.61
C MET A 274 0.37 -4.76 -12.80
N ILE A 275 -0.37 -4.86 -13.92
CA ILE A 275 -1.15 -6.06 -14.25
C ILE A 275 -0.24 -7.25 -14.50
N LYS A 276 0.82 -7.09 -15.31
CA LYS A 276 1.80 -8.17 -15.61
C LYS A 276 2.46 -8.69 -14.34
N VAL A 277 2.99 -7.77 -13.53
CA VAL A 277 3.64 -8.09 -12.26
C VAL A 277 2.68 -8.77 -11.29
N GLY A 278 1.46 -8.24 -11.16
CA GLY A 278 0.44 -8.81 -10.31
C GLY A 278 0.07 -10.25 -10.71
N ARG A 279 -0.10 -10.52 -12.01
CA ARG A 279 -0.34 -11.87 -12.55
C ARG A 279 0.82 -12.80 -12.22
N TRP A 280 2.05 -12.36 -12.48
CA TRP A 280 3.25 -13.15 -12.16
C TRP A 280 3.35 -13.44 -10.66
N ALA A 281 3.11 -12.46 -9.81
CA ALA A 281 3.15 -12.63 -8.36
C ALA A 281 2.04 -13.57 -7.85
N ASN A 282 0.88 -13.59 -8.51
CA ASN A 282 -0.20 -14.54 -8.20
C ASN A 282 0.19 -15.98 -8.55
N GLU A 283 0.89 -16.18 -9.66
CA GLU A 283 1.36 -17.51 -10.13
C GLU A 283 2.59 -17.98 -9.36
N HIS A 284 3.42 -17.06 -8.84
CA HIS A 284 4.71 -17.35 -8.22
C HIS A 284 4.79 -16.83 -6.78
N LYS A 285 3.80 -17.15 -5.94
CA LYS A 285 3.65 -16.62 -4.58
C LYS A 285 4.90 -16.74 -3.69
N HIS A 286 5.63 -17.84 -3.76
CA HIS A 286 6.86 -17.98 -2.96
C HIS A 286 7.99 -17.04 -3.44
N ALA A 287 8.15 -16.88 -4.75
CA ALA A 287 9.12 -15.95 -5.30
C ALA A 287 8.74 -14.49 -4.98
N ALA A 288 7.46 -14.15 -5.12
CA ALA A 288 6.93 -12.85 -4.72
C ALA A 288 7.13 -12.60 -3.21
N ALA A 289 6.92 -13.61 -2.36
CA ALA A 289 7.17 -13.50 -0.92
C ALA A 289 8.64 -13.23 -0.61
N ALA A 290 9.58 -13.87 -1.32
CA ALA A 290 11.00 -13.62 -1.13
C ALA A 290 11.40 -12.18 -1.51
N ILE A 291 10.82 -11.62 -2.58
CA ILE A 291 11.01 -10.22 -2.97
C ILE A 291 10.42 -9.29 -1.90
N LEU A 292 9.16 -9.50 -1.55
CA LEU A 292 8.44 -8.65 -0.61
C LEU A 292 9.03 -8.67 0.80
N ASN A 293 9.62 -9.79 1.24
CA ASN A 293 10.27 -9.88 2.54
C ASN A 293 11.43 -8.88 2.68
N ARG A 294 12.15 -8.60 1.59
CA ARG A 294 13.22 -7.59 1.59
C ARG A 294 12.71 -6.15 1.66
N GLN A 295 11.46 -5.92 1.34
CA GLN A 295 10.87 -4.59 1.20
C GLN A 295 9.74 -4.28 2.20
N THR A 296 9.42 -5.24 3.06
CA THR A 296 8.35 -5.14 4.05
C THR A 296 8.84 -5.50 5.45
N PHE A 297 7.96 -5.48 6.43
CA PHE A 297 8.29 -5.73 7.83
C PHE A 297 7.99 -7.16 8.29
N TYR A 298 7.63 -8.08 7.40
CA TYR A 298 7.45 -9.48 7.74
C TYR A 298 8.75 -10.08 8.31
N ARG A 299 8.63 -11.01 9.26
CA ARG A 299 9.77 -11.61 9.98
C ARG A 299 10.73 -12.36 9.06
N ASP A 300 10.14 -13.16 8.18
CA ASP A 300 10.86 -13.99 7.22
C ASP A 300 10.02 -14.26 5.96
N VAL A 301 10.57 -15.02 5.02
CA VAL A 301 9.92 -15.33 3.74
C VAL A 301 8.65 -16.18 3.93
N GLU A 302 8.64 -17.09 4.91
CA GLU A 302 7.46 -17.93 5.17
C GLU A 302 6.33 -17.10 5.77
N ASP A 303 6.62 -16.21 6.72
CA ASP A 303 5.66 -15.27 7.29
C ASP A 303 5.08 -14.36 6.19
N THR A 304 5.93 -13.88 5.28
CA THR A 304 5.52 -13.12 4.10
C THR A 304 4.58 -13.94 3.20
N TYR A 305 4.95 -15.19 2.89
CA TYR A 305 4.13 -16.07 2.08
C TYR A 305 2.75 -16.30 2.70
N GLN A 306 2.69 -16.57 4.01
CA GLN A 306 1.42 -16.73 4.71
C GLN A 306 0.55 -15.47 4.62
N GLY A 307 1.17 -14.29 4.70
CA GLY A 307 0.47 -13.00 4.55
C GLY A 307 -0.08 -12.74 3.14
N ILE A 308 0.61 -13.23 2.09
CA ILE A 308 0.24 -12.88 0.70
C ILE A 308 -0.45 -14.01 -0.09
N LYS A 309 -0.44 -15.26 0.39
CA LYS A 309 -0.92 -16.42 -0.39
C LYS A 309 -2.36 -16.28 -0.90
N HIS A 310 -3.20 -15.50 -0.21
CA HIS A 310 -4.59 -15.24 -0.58
C HIS A 310 -4.83 -13.84 -1.19
N VAL A 311 -3.77 -13.03 -1.31
CA VAL A 311 -3.88 -11.69 -1.88
C VAL A 311 -3.87 -11.76 -3.39
N ASP A 312 -4.83 -11.13 -4.05
CA ASP A 312 -4.74 -10.84 -5.48
C ASP A 312 -3.84 -9.61 -5.67
N MET A 313 -2.69 -9.83 -6.31
CA MET A 313 -1.70 -8.80 -6.55
C MET A 313 -2.01 -7.92 -7.76
N VAL A 314 -3.02 -8.28 -8.58
CA VAL A 314 -3.45 -7.45 -9.70
C VAL A 314 -4.28 -6.28 -9.19
N PRO A 315 -3.85 -5.02 -9.38
CA PRO A 315 -4.63 -3.86 -8.98
C PRO A 315 -5.97 -3.82 -9.70
N ASN A 316 -7.03 -3.45 -8.99
CA ASN A 316 -8.36 -3.33 -9.57
C ASN A 316 -9.18 -2.21 -8.89
N LEU A 317 -10.28 -1.82 -9.52
CA LEU A 317 -11.25 -0.87 -8.99
C LEU A 317 -12.62 -1.57 -8.78
N SER A 318 -12.57 -2.73 -8.11
CA SER A 318 -13.79 -3.47 -7.76
C SER A 318 -14.67 -2.66 -6.81
N PRO A 319 -15.99 -2.91 -6.79
CA PRO A 319 -16.89 -2.27 -5.83
C PRO A 319 -16.42 -2.43 -4.38
N LYS A 320 -15.82 -3.58 -4.05
CA LYS A 320 -15.24 -3.83 -2.71
C LYS A 320 -14.14 -2.82 -2.39
N ASN A 321 -13.20 -2.59 -3.32
CA ASN A 321 -12.11 -1.64 -3.11
C ASN A 321 -12.63 -0.21 -3.01
N LEU A 322 -13.57 0.19 -3.87
CA LEU A 322 -14.15 1.55 -3.84
C LEU A 322 -14.90 1.81 -2.53
N VAL A 323 -15.70 0.85 -2.05
CA VAL A 323 -16.38 0.96 -0.75
C VAL A 323 -15.37 1.00 0.42
N SER A 324 -14.27 0.24 0.36
CA SER A 324 -13.23 0.32 1.40
C SER A 324 -12.62 1.72 1.47
N ILE A 325 -12.37 2.34 0.30
CA ILE A 325 -11.83 3.70 0.20
C ILE A 325 -12.84 4.72 0.76
N ASP A 326 -14.12 4.55 0.43
CA ASP A 326 -15.19 5.44 0.89
C ASP A 326 -15.37 5.39 2.41
N ILE A 327 -15.29 4.20 3.02
CA ILE A 327 -15.27 4.03 4.48
C ILE A 327 -14.11 4.82 5.12
N GLY A 328 -12.91 4.74 4.53
CA GLY A 328 -11.75 5.49 5.01
C GLY A 328 -11.91 7.00 4.84
N LYS A 329 -12.44 7.44 3.71
CA LYS A 329 -12.75 8.86 3.43
C LYS A 329 -13.79 9.41 4.41
N ASP A 330 -14.88 8.70 4.62
CA ASP A 330 -15.95 9.12 5.55
C ASP A 330 -15.44 9.20 6.99
N PHE A 331 -14.56 8.28 7.40
CA PHE A 331 -13.90 8.37 8.69
C PHE A 331 -13.06 9.66 8.80
N MET A 332 -12.26 9.97 7.78
CA MET A 332 -11.42 11.17 7.77
C MET A 332 -12.26 12.46 7.81
N LEU A 333 -13.31 12.51 7.01
CA LEU A 333 -14.21 13.68 6.96
C LEU A 333 -14.93 13.89 8.30
N ARG A 334 -15.52 12.85 8.88
CA ARG A 334 -16.26 12.90 10.14
C ARG A 334 -15.37 13.35 11.32
N ASN A 335 -14.09 12.97 11.29
CA ASN A 335 -13.14 13.27 12.35
C ASN A 335 -12.25 14.50 12.05
N GLY A 336 -12.54 15.26 10.99
CA GLY A 336 -11.83 16.50 10.67
C GLY A 336 -10.40 16.32 10.17
N TYR A 337 -10.06 15.13 9.65
CA TYR A 337 -8.77 14.87 8.98
C TYR A 337 -8.73 15.35 7.54
N ILE A 338 -9.89 15.56 6.92
CA ILE A 338 -10.12 16.27 5.67
C ILE A 338 -11.28 17.23 5.83
N HIS A 339 -11.32 18.29 5.00
CA HIS A 339 -12.33 19.34 5.08
C HIS A 339 -13.32 19.30 3.94
N ASN A 340 -12.92 18.77 2.79
CA ASN A 340 -13.75 18.69 1.59
C ASN A 340 -14.13 17.24 1.31
N ASP A 341 -15.42 17.03 1.03
CA ASP A 341 -15.94 15.74 0.58
C ASP A 341 -15.76 15.57 -0.94
N PHE A 342 -15.70 14.34 -1.40
CA PHE A 342 -15.67 13.99 -2.82
C PHE A 342 -16.27 12.61 -3.07
N ASP A 343 -16.76 12.36 -4.28
CA ASP A 343 -17.24 11.06 -4.70
C ASP A 343 -16.05 10.17 -5.13
N VAL A 344 -15.87 9.03 -4.46
CA VAL A 344 -14.81 8.06 -4.76
C VAL A 344 -14.97 7.46 -6.17
N ASN A 345 -16.21 7.34 -6.68
CA ASN A 345 -16.44 6.83 -8.03
C ASN A 345 -16.03 7.86 -9.11
N GLU A 346 -16.17 9.16 -8.84
CA GLU A 346 -15.68 10.22 -9.72
C GLU A 346 -14.17 10.37 -9.68
N TRP A 347 -13.54 10.05 -8.53
CA TRP A 347 -12.09 10.01 -8.38
C TRP A 347 -11.48 8.85 -9.15
N ALA A 348 -12.17 7.71 -9.23
CA ALA A 348 -11.72 6.50 -9.91
C ALA A 348 -11.67 6.71 -11.45
N ALA A 349 -10.58 6.23 -12.05
CA ALA A 349 -10.32 6.30 -13.48
C ALA A 349 -10.16 4.90 -14.11
N PRO A 350 -11.22 4.06 -14.14
CA PRO A 350 -11.15 2.66 -14.57
C PRO A 350 -10.73 2.48 -16.02
N HIS A 351 -10.93 3.47 -16.88
CA HIS A 351 -10.59 3.42 -18.29
C HIS A 351 -9.09 3.17 -18.56
N PHE A 352 -8.18 3.62 -17.67
CA PHE A 352 -6.76 3.33 -17.76
C PHE A 352 -6.47 1.85 -17.55
N LEU A 353 -7.08 1.28 -16.53
CA LEU A 353 -6.95 -0.15 -16.22
C LEU A 353 -7.51 -1.02 -17.35
N GLU A 354 -8.67 -0.63 -17.89
CA GLU A 354 -9.32 -1.32 -19.01
C GLU A 354 -8.48 -1.26 -20.28
N GLN A 355 -7.90 -0.09 -20.60
CA GLN A 355 -7.03 0.05 -21.77
C GLN A 355 -5.76 -0.78 -21.59
N ALA A 356 -5.09 -0.70 -20.43
CA ALA A 356 -3.90 -1.47 -20.12
C ALA A 356 -4.16 -2.99 -20.28
N ALA A 357 -5.29 -3.47 -19.76
CA ALA A 357 -5.67 -4.89 -19.89
C ALA A 357 -5.92 -5.30 -21.36
N ARG A 358 -6.58 -4.45 -22.16
CA ARG A 358 -6.79 -4.71 -23.61
C ARG A 358 -5.47 -4.76 -24.36
N GLU A 359 -4.58 -3.80 -24.15
CA GLU A 359 -3.29 -3.76 -24.83
C GLU A 359 -2.44 -4.99 -24.51
N LEU A 360 -2.47 -5.48 -23.26
CA LEU A 360 -1.79 -6.71 -22.88
C LEU A 360 -2.36 -7.94 -23.59
N LEU A 361 -3.68 -8.04 -23.75
CA LEU A 361 -4.31 -9.12 -24.50
C LEU A 361 -3.91 -9.10 -25.98
N ASP A 362 -3.84 -7.92 -26.57
CA ASP A 362 -3.41 -7.76 -27.98
C ASP A 362 -1.93 -8.14 -28.14
N GLU A 363 -1.07 -7.76 -27.20
CA GLU A 363 0.34 -8.16 -27.18
C GLU A 363 0.49 -9.70 -27.06
N GLU A 364 -0.23 -10.32 -26.14
CA GLU A 364 -0.22 -11.78 -25.95
C GLU A 364 -0.73 -12.52 -27.21
N TRP A 365 -1.80 -12.00 -27.82
CA TRP A 365 -2.33 -12.57 -29.08
C TRP A 365 -1.31 -12.46 -30.20
N THR A 366 -0.66 -11.33 -30.36
CA THR A 366 0.36 -11.10 -31.38
C THR A 366 1.53 -12.06 -31.20
N LEU A 367 2.03 -12.22 -29.96
CA LEU A 367 3.11 -13.16 -29.66
C LEU A 367 2.73 -14.60 -29.99
N ARG A 368 1.51 -15.03 -29.63
CA ARG A 368 1.03 -16.39 -29.94
C ARG A 368 0.83 -16.61 -31.44
N SER A 369 0.36 -15.62 -32.18
CA SER A 369 0.13 -15.73 -33.61
C SER A 369 1.43 -15.69 -34.42
N THR A 370 2.48 -15.06 -33.89
CA THR A 370 3.81 -15.01 -34.53
C THR A 370 4.74 -16.12 -34.08
N ALA A 371 4.45 -16.79 -32.96
CA ALA A 371 5.18 -17.97 -32.54
C ALA A 371 4.99 -19.07 -33.60
N LYS A 372 6.09 -19.47 -34.27
CA LYS A 372 6.07 -20.66 -35.14
C LYS A 372 5.73 -21.86 -34.27
N LEU A 373 4.52 -22.39 -34.42
CA LEU A 373 4.21 -23.71 -33.87
C LEU A 373 5.22 -24.69 -34.44
N PRO A 374 5.83 -25.59 -33.66
CA PRO A 374 6.67 -26.66 -34.19
C PRO A 374 5.85 -27.40 -35.22
N GLN A 375 6.42 -27.56 -36.42
CA GLN A 375 5.75 -28.33 -37.46
C GLN A 375 5.58 -29.79 -36.95
N PRO A 376 4.48 -30.48 -37.25
CA PRO A 376 4.23 -31.85 -36.78
C PRO A 376 5.33 -32.86 -37.18
N THR A 377 6.22 -32.46 -38.08
CA THR A 377 7.37 -33.25 -38.52
C THR A 377 8.52 -33.34 -37.53
N ASP A 378 8.51 -32.52 -36.47
CA ASP A 378 9.58 -32.49 -35.46
C ASP A 378 9.25 -33.33 -34.20
N LEU A 379 8.09 -34.01 -34.22
CA LEU A 379 7.79 -35.03 -33.23
C LEU A 379 8.35 -36.36 -33.73
N ASP A 380 9.52 -36.75 -33.25
CA ASP A 380 10.01 -38.13 -33.34
C ASP A 380 8.98 -39.06 -32.68
N VAL A 381 8.13 -39.62 -33.50
CA VAL A 381 7.26 -40.73 -33.08
C VAL A 381 8.19 -41.95 -32.95
N PRO A 382 8.40 -42.51 -31.75
CA PRO A 382 9.16 -43.73 -31.62
C PRO A 382 8.47 -44.80 -32.46
N ASP A 383 9.24 -45.41 -33.39
CA ASP A 383 8.79 -46.48 -34.25
C ASP A 383 8.39 -47.67 -33.38
N ALA A 384 7.11 -47.79 -33.11
CA ALA A 384 6.55 -48.91 -32.38
C ALA A 384 6.47 -50.10 -33.35
N ARG A 385 7.62 -50.74 -33.61
CA ARG A 385 7.62 -52.07 -34.18
C ARG A 385 7.29 -53.08 -33.10
N LEU A 386 6.03 -53.48 -33.11
CA LEU A 386 5.60 -54.67 -32.43
C LEU A 386 6.40 -55.87 -32.98
N GLY A 387 7.20 -56.51 -32.10
CA GLY A 387 7.70 -57.85 -32.26
C GLY A 387 6.92 -58.82 -31.38
#